data_3afde0a84823027963d12a46430b6695
#
_entry.id   3afde0a84823027963d12a46430b6695
#
_cell.length_a   1.000
_cell.length_b   1.000
_cell.length_c   1.000
_cell.angle_alpha   90.00
_cell.angle_beta   90.00
_cell.angle_gamma   90.00
#
_symmetry.space_group_name_H-M   'P 1'
#
loop_
_entity.id
_entity.type
_entity.pdbx_description
1 polymer ?
#
loop_
_entity_poly.entity_id
_entity_poly.type
_entity_poly.pdbx_seq_one_letter_code
_entity_poly.pdbx_strand_id
1 'polypeptide(L)'
;WVGGYQEGQEYGVIYAFKSLGIYKSESEIPGNLIDRSTYTENGADAKVLYGPEAWAKLSDAEKEKGLPIQAGDVKWQDVNGDGVIDDYDRVKLGNTIPHWTGGFNINTSWKGLTLNCRLDYALGYWVHDWKTPWIMGNMQGTFNTISLVKDSWSESNPNGKYPVYGWADFLGKRNYCLLYTSPSPRDTERS
;
A
#
# COMPACT_ATOMS: atom_id res chain seq x y z
N TRP A 1 -8.33 6.72 -1.84
CA TRP A 1 -9.29 7.55 -1.14
C TRP A 1 -9.61 6.91 0.20
N VAL A 2 -9.14 7.50 1.27
CA VAL A 2 -9.46 7.03 2.62
C VAL A 2 -10.71 7.77 3.06
N GLY A 3 -11.84 7.04 3.23
CA GLY A 3 -13.05 7.56 3.86
C GLY A 3 -13.96 8.41 2.97
N GLY A 4 -14.55 7.82 1.95
CA GLY A 4 -15.75 8.37 1.32
C GLY A 4 -17.00 7.96 2.10
N TYR A 5 -17.95 8.88 2.23
CA TYR A 5 -19.27 8.54 2.74
C TYR A 5 -20.13 8.14 1.55
N GLN A 6 -20.68 6.94 1.59
CA GLN A 6 -21.67 6.48 0.63
C GLN A 6 -22.89 5.98 1.38
N GLU A 7 -24.07 6.38 0.93
CA GLU A 7 -25.33 5.95 1.53
C GLU A 7 -25.43 4.42 1.54
N GLY A 8 -25.79 3.86 2.69
CA GLY A 8 -25.90 2.42 2.88
C GLY A 8 -24.59 1.70 3.23
N GLN A 9 -23.47 2.40 3.31
CA GLN A 9 -22.18 1.82 3.74
C GLN A 9 -21.80 2.20 5.17
N GLU A 10 -20.99 1.35 5.79
CA GLU A 10 -20.44 1.63 7.11
C GLU A 10 -19.56 2.88 7.07
N TYR A 11 -19.65 3.67 8.12
CA TYR A 11 -18.77 4.81 8.36
C TYR A 11 -17.32 4.36 8.60
N GLY A 12 -16.34 5.07 8.00
CA GLY A 12 -14.92 4.80 8.23
C GLY A 12 -14.33 3.65 7.42
N VAL A 13 -15.02 3.16 6.40
CA VAL A 13 -14.51 2.12 5.51
C VAL A 13 -13.35 2.65 4.67
N ILE A 14 -12.32 1.82 4.52
CA ILE A 14 -11.16 2.07 3.65
C ILE A 14 -11.33 1.27 2.36
N TYR A 15 -11.36 1.97 1.23
CA TYR A 15 -11.25 1.39 -0.10
C TYR A 15 -9.87 1.70 -0.66
N ALA A 16 -9.14 0.67 -1.07
CA ALA A 16 -7.83 0.84 -1.69
C ALA A 16 -7.52 -0.32 -2.63
N PHE A 17 -6.47 -0.17 -3.44
CA PHE A 17 -5.95 -1.26 -4.26
C PHE A 17 -5.36 -2.35 -3.38
N LYS A 18 -5.63 -3.61 -3.72
CA LYS A 18 -5.06 -4.75 -3.02
C LYS A 18 -3.78 -5.18 -3.70
N SER A 19 -2.67 -5.09 -2.95
CA SER A 19 -1.38 -5.59 -3.42
C SER A 19 -1.32 -7.11 -3.33
N LEU A 20 -0.84 -7.74 -4.42
CA LEU A 20 -0.49 -9.16 -4.48
C LEU A 20 1.00 -9.42 -4.28
N GLY A 21 1.76 -8.38 -3.91
CA GLY A 21 3.21 -8.39 -3.78
C GLY A 21 3.89 -7.57 -4.87
N ILE A 22 5.04 -8.01 -5.31
CA ILE A 22 5.85 -7.36 -6.36
C ILE A 22 6.11 -8.33 -7.51
N TYR A 23 6.35 -7.81 -8.71
CA TYR A 23 6.86 -8.61 -9.82
C TYR A 23 8.32 -8.94 -9.55
N LYS A 24 8.64 -10.23 -9.40
CA LYS A 24 10.03 -10.66 -9.12
C LYS A 24 10.88 -10.71 -10.38
N SER A 25 10.24 -10.93 -11.52
CA SER A 25 10.87 -10.99 -12.83
C SER A 25 9.96 -10.39 -13.90
N GLU A 26 10.54 -10.01 -15.02
CA GLU A 26 9.76 -9.46 -16.14
C GLU A 26 8.78 -10.48 -16.75
N SER A 27 9.07 -11.77 -16.62
CA SER A 27 8.19 -12.84 -17.11
C SER A 27 6.86 -12.96 -16.34
N GLU A 28 6.77 -12.38 -15.15
CA GLU A 28 5.53 -12.35 -14.36
C GLU A 28 4.58 -11.22 -14.76
N ILE A 29 5.06 -10.27 -15.57
CA ILE A 29 4.30 -9.08 -15.95
C ILE A 29 3.31 -9.43 -17.06
N PRO A 30 2.01 -9.19 -16.88
CA PRO A 30 1.03 -9.41 -17.94
C PRO A 30 1.29 -8.47 -19.14
N GLY A 31 1.31 -9.05 -20.35
CA GLY A 31 1.72 -8.30 -21.54
C GLY A 31 0.90 -7.04 -21.84
N ASN A 32 -0.43 -7.14 -21.69
CA ASN A 32 -1.37 -6.07 -22.04
C ASN A 32 -1.90 -5.28 -20.82
N LEU A 33 -1.30 -5.44 -19.65
CA LEU A 33 -1.73 -4.74 -18.44
C LEU A 33 -1.50 -3.22 -18.58
N ILE A 34 -2.46 -2.45 -18.10
CA ILE A 34 -2.36 -0.98 -17.98
C ILE A 34 -2.61 -0.63 -16.52
N ASP A 35 -1.61 -0.09 -15.84
CA ASP A 35 -1.72 0.29 -14.45
C ASP A 35 -1.84 1.82 -14.31
N ARG A 36 -3.01 2.27 -13.89
CA ARG A 36 -3.36 3.66 -13.60
C ARG A 36 -3.45 3.96 -12.11
N SER A 37 -3.09 3.03 -11.24
CA SER A 37 -3.17 3.20 -9.79
C SER A 37 -2.43 4.45 -9.32
N THR A 38 -1.24 4.67 -9.82
CA THR A 38 -0.42 5.84 -9.49
C THR A 38 -1.03 7.13 -10.04
N TYR A 39 -1.62 7.08 -11.25
CA TYR A 39 -2.27 8.24 -11.86
C TYR A 39 -3.47 8.69 -11.05
N THR A 40 -4.30 7.77 -10.61
CA THR A 40 -5.50 8.04 -9.80
C THR A 40 -5.17 8.74 -8.49
N GLU A 41 -4.12 8.29 -7.80
CA GLU A 41 -3.73 8.84 -6.51
C GLU A 41 -2.98 10.17 -6.59
N ASN A 42 -2.16 10.37 -7.61
CA ASN A 42 -1.25 11.53 -7.73
C ASN A 42 -1.65 12.53 -8.81
N GLY A 43 -2.76 12.32 -9.48
CA GLY A 43 -3.28 13.23 -10.51
C GLY A 43 -2.46 13.24 -11.80
N ALA A 44 -2.55 14.35 -12.54
CA ALA A 44 -2.01 14.48 -13.89
C ALA A 44 -0.47 14.35 -14.02
N ASP A 45 0.26 14.52 -12.92
CA ASP A 45 1.73 14.42 -12.93
C ASP A 45 2.25 12.98 -12.84
N ALA A 46 1.38 12.04 -12.47
CA ALA A 46 1.75 10.64 -12.38
C ALA A 46 1.69 9.96 -13.75
N LYS A 47 2.63 9.07 -13.98
CA LYS A 47 2.72 8.32 -15.23
C LYS A 47 1.95 7.02 -15.15
N VAL A 48 1.25 6.68 -16.22
CA VAL A 48 0.59 5.38 -16.38
C VAL A 48 1.65 4.32 -16.65
N LEU A 49 1.52 3.15 -16.03
CA LEU A 49 2.42 2.03 -16.23
C LEU A 49 1.81 1.02 -17.21
N TYR A 50 2.62 0.52 -18.13
CA TYR A 50 2.16 -0.38 -19.19
C TYR A 50 2.95 -1.68 -19.19
N GLY A 51 2.26 -2.79 -19.34
CA GLY A 51 2.87 -4.09 -19.63
C GLY A 51 3.63 -4.10 -20.97
N PRO A 52 4.52 -5.06 -21.18
CA PRO A 52 5.46 -5.01 -22.33
C PRO A 52 4.77 -4.99 -23.70
N GLU A 53 3.67 -5.71 -23.88
CA GLU A 53 2.92 -5.70 -25.14
C GLU A 53 2.11 -4.41 -25.34
N ALA A 54 1.52 -3.90 -24.25
CA ALA A 54 0.82 -2.62 -24.29
C ALA A 54 1.78 -1.48 -24.59
N TRP A 55 2.93 -1.47 -23.94
CA TRP A 55 4.01 -0.49 -24.17
C TRP A 55 4.52 -0.46 -25.62
N ALA A 56 4.69 -1.64 -26.22
CA ALA A 56 5.16 -1.76 -27.59
C ALA A 56 4.20 -1.15 -28.63
N LYS A 57 2.90 -1.09 -28.33
CA LYS A 57 1.85 -0.56 -29.19
C LYS A 57 1.67 0.95 -29.08
N LEU A 58 2.26 1.60 -28.07
CA LEU A 58 2.11 3.03 -27.84
C LEU A 58 2.87 3.87 -28.85
N SER A 59 2.29 5.00 -29.21
CA SER A 59 2.97 6.06 -29.95
C SER A 59 4.01 6.78 -29.07
N ASP A 60 4.94 7.49 -29.70
CA ASP A 60 6.00 8.23 -28.98
C ASP A 60 5.40 9.28 -28.03
N ALA A 61 4.31 9.95 -28.42
CA ALA A 61 3.62 10.94 -27.59
C ALA A 61 2.95 10.30 -26.34
N GLU A 62 2.48 9.07 -26.45
CA GLU A 62 1.91 8.32 -25.29
C GLU A 62 3.01 7.81 -24.38
N LYS A 63 4.15 7.40 -24.93
CA LYS A 63 5.32 6.98 -24.17
C LYS A 63 5.90 8.08 -23.29
N GLU A 64 5.79 9.34 -23.69
CA GLU A 64 6.18 10.46 -22.82
C GLU A 64 5.36 10.55 -21.53
N LYS A 65 4.10 10.12 -21.58
CA LYS A 65 3.15 10.14 -20.44
C LYS A 65 3.10 8.83 -19.67
N GLY A 66 3.81 7.82 -20.11
CA GLY A 66 3.80 6.49 -19.51
C GLY A 66 5.19 5.99 -19.15
N LEU A 67 5.22 4.82 -18.54
CA LEU A 67 6.43 4.05 -18.27
C LEU A 67 6.13 2.56 -18.44
N PRO A 68 7.12 1.75 -18.83
CA PRO A 68 6.95 0.31 -18.82
C PRO A 68 6.92 -0.22 -17.39
N ILE A 69 6.08 -1.21 -17.12
CA ILE A 69 6.14 -2.01 -15.89
C ILE A 69 7.43 -2.81 -15.93
N GLN A 70 8.11 -2.92 -14.79
CA GLN A 70 9.38 -3.66 -14.69
C GLN A 70 9.40 -4.53 -13.42
N ALA A 71 10.36 -5.44 -13.37
CA ALA A 71 10.61 -6.21 -12.16
C ALA A 71 10.91 -5.28 -10.98
N GLY A 72 10.34 -5.61 -9.81
CA GLY A 72 10.39 -4.75 -8.63
C GLY A 72 9.22 -3.78 -8.48
N ASP A 73 8.33 -3.67 -9.48
CA ASP A 73 7.09 -2.91 -9.36
C ASP A 73 6.02 -3.71 -8.61
N VAL A 74 5.07 -2.99 -8.04
CA VAL A 74 3.96 -3.59 -7.29
C VAL A 74 2.99 -4.29 -8.23
N LYS A 75 2.56 -5.46 -7.83
CA LYS A 75 1.51 -6.22 -8.48
C LYS A 75 0.19 -5.94 -7.81
N TRP A 76 -0.69 -5.20 -8.47
CA TRP A 76 -2.04 -4.93 -8.02
C TRP A 76 -3.01 -6.02 -8.45
N GLN A 77 -4.08 -6.20 -7.67
CA GLN A 77 -5.16 -7.09 -8.05
C GLN A 77 -6.09 -6.37 -9.03
N ASP A 78 -6.22 -6.93 -10.22
CA ASP A 78 -7.29 -6.62 -11.17
C ASP A 78 -8.54 -7.39 -10.71
N VAL A 79 -9.54 -6.67 -10.24
CA VAL A 79 -10.73 -7.25 -9.60
C VAL A 79 -11.79 -7.56 -10.63
N ASN A 80 -11.93 -6.71 -11.63
CA ASN A 80 -12.93 -6.87 -12.69
C ASN A 80 -12.44 -7.70 -13.88
N GLY A 81 -11.10 -7.91 -14.01
CA GLY A 81 -10.48 -8.76 -15.02
C GLY A 81 -10.39 -8.09 -16.41
N ASP A 82 -10.43 -6.75 -16.48
CA ASP A 82 -10.39 -6.02 -17.73
C ASP A 82 -8.96 -5.70 -18.23
N GLY A 83 -7.95 -6.00 -17.41
CA GLY A 83 -6.54 -5.72 -17.70
C GLY A 83 -6.12 -4.27 -17.47
N VAL A 84 -6.95 -3.48 -16.82
CA VAL A 84 -6.65 -2.09 -16.44
C VAL A 84 -6.81 -1.93 -14.93
N ILE A 85 -5.75 -1.56 -14.24
CA ILE A 85 -5.83 -1.24 -12.81
C ILE A 85 -6.28 0.21 -12.67
N ASP A 86 -7.50 0.41 -12.16
CA ASP A 86 -8.08 1.74 -11.96
C ASP A 86 -9.00 1.77 -10.72
N ASP A 87 -9.79 2.84 -10.58
CA ASP A 87 -10.65 3.03 -9.41
C ASP A 87 -11.69 1.91 -9.20
N TYR A 88 -12.04 1.16 -10.26
CA TYR A 88 -12.97 0.03 -10.17
C TYR A 88 -12.34 -1.21 -9.50
N ASP A 89 -11.00 -1.24 -9.39
CA ASP A 89 -10.26 -2.32 -8.71
C ASP A 89 -10.03 -2.06 -7.23
N ARG A 90 -10.56 -0.96 -6.71
CA ARG A 90 -10.51 -0.69 -5.27
C ARG A 90 -11.44 -1.61 -4.52
N VAL A 91 -10.90 -2.30 -3.54
CA VAL A 91 -11.65 -3.21 -2.67
C VAL A 91 -11.77 -2.65 -1.26
N LYS A 92 -12.82 -3.04 -0.56
CA LYS A 92 -12.98 -2.77 0.87
C LYS A 92 -11.90 -3.56 1.62
N LEU A 93 -10.92 -2.87 2.19
CA LEU A 93 -9.86 -3.49 3.00
C LEU A 93 -10.29 -3.66 4.44
N GLY A 94 -10.96 -2.68 5.01
CA GLY A 94 -11.39 -2.71 6.40
C GLY A 94 -12.06 -1.41 6.84
N ASN A 95 -12.18 -1.23 8.13
CA ASN A 95 -12.78 -0.06 8.74
C ASN A 95 -11.81 0.57 9.75
N THR A 96 -11.72 1.90 9.77
CA THR A 96 -10.90 2.65 10.74
C THR A 96 -11.51 2.69 12.13
N ILE A 97 -12.82 2.42 12.23
CA ILE A 97 -13.54 2.42 13.50
C ILE A 97 -13.47 1.02 14.11
N PRO A 98 -13.04 0.90 15.36
CA PRO A 98 -13.03 -0.38 16.03
C PRO A 98 -14.43 -0.98 16.14
N HIS A 99 -14.59 -2.25 15.80
CA HIS A 99 -15.85 -2.97 15.98
C HIS A 99 -16.13 -3.29 17.47
N TRP A 100 -15.05 -3.43 18.24
CA TRP A 100 -15.15 -3.76 19.66
C TRP A 100 -14.24 -2.83 20.47
N THR A 101 -14.84 -2.13 21.42
CA THR A 101 -14.11 -1.31 22.38
C THR A 101 -14.59 -1.64 23.77
N GLY A 102 -13.69 -1.62 24.73
CA GLY A 102 -14.05 -1.84 26.13
C GLY A 102 -12.86 -1.68 27.05
N GLY A 103 -13.11 -1.84 28.33
CA GLY A 103 -12.07 -1.78 29.33
C GLY A 103 -12.51 -2.45 30.60
N PHE A 104 -11.55 -2.81 31.43
CA PHE A 104 -11.81 -3.28 32.78
C PHE A 104 -10.80 -2.74 33.77
N ASN A 105 -11.27 -2.47 34.95
CA ASN A 105 -10.48 -1.98 36.07
C ASN A 105 -10.43 -3.04 37.16
N ILE A 106 -9.23 -3.34 37.62
CA ILE A 106 -8.99 -4.20 38.77
C ILE A 106 -8.39 -3.34 39.87
N ASN A 107 -9.13 -3.21 40.96
CA ASN A 107 -8.66 -2.53 42.15
C ASN A 107 -8.61 -3.55 43.29
N THR A 108 -7.44 -3.80 43.83
CA THR A 108 -7.27 -4.71 44.95
C THR A 108 -6.34 -4.11 46.00
N SER A 109 -6.62 -4.39 47.24
CA SER A 109 -5.77 -3.99 48.36
C SER A 109 -5.55 -5.15 49.30
N TRP A 110 -4.33 -5.34 49.74
CA TRP A 110 -3.94 -6.38 50.67
C TRP A 110 -2.81 -5.91 51.57
N LYS A 111 -3.04 -5.99 52.89
CA LYS A 111 -2.04 -5.65 53.91
C LYS A 111 -1.32 -4.32 53.70
N GLY A 112 -2.04 -3.27 53.27
CA GLY A 112 -1.48 -1.95 53.02
C GLY A 112 -0.90 -1.74 51.62
N LEU A 113 -0.84 -2.76 50.77
CA LEU A 113 -0.50 -2.65 49.35
C LEU A 113 -1.80 -2.50 48.53
N THR A 114 -1.85 -1.47 47.69
CA THR A 114 -2.99 -1.26 46.78
C THR A 114 -2.50 -1.39 45.35
N LEU A 115 -3.16 -2.27 44.58
CA LEU A 115 -2.91 -2.43 43.15
C LEU A 115 -4.12 -1.92 42.36
N ASN A 116 -3.89 -0.97 41.49
CA ASN A 116 -4.88 -0.48 40.52
C ASN A 116 -4.37 -0.82 39.10
N CYS A 117 -5.14 -1.62 38.38
CA CYS A 117 -4.85 -1.98 37.01
C CYS A 117 -6.03 -1.58 36.11
N ARG A 118 -5.79 -0.76 35.11
CA ARG A 118 -6.77 -0.40 34.09
C ARG A 118 -6.29 -0.89 32.74
N LEU A 119 -7.15 -1.64 32.07
CA LEU A 119 -6.90 -2.14 30.70
C LEU A 119 -8.03 -1.68 29.81
N ASP A 120 -7.68 -1.00 28.73
CA ASP A 120 -8.61 -0.58 27.70
C ASP A 120 -8.22 -1.32 26.41
N TYR A 121 -9.21 -1.75 25.63
CA TYR A 121 -8.97 -2.45 24.37
C TYR A 121 -9.85 -1.88 23.23
N ALA A 122 -9.29 -1.94 22.02
CA ALA A 122 -10.00 -1.65 20.79
C ALA A 122 -9.57 -2.69 19.74
N LEU A 123 -10.52 -3.37 19.13
CA LEU A 123 -10.29 -4.51 18.25
C LEU A 123 -11.06 -4.36 16.93
N GLY A 124 -10.55 -4.97 15.87
CA GLY A 124 -11.23 -5.04 14.58
C GLY A 124 -11.23 -3.73 13.81
N TYR A 125 -10.14 -2.96 13.88
CA TYR A 125 -9.97 -1.74 13.09
C TYR A 125 -8.64 -1.73 12.34
N TRP A 126 -8.60 -0.93 11.30
CA TRP A 126 -7.42 -0.71 10.47
C TRP A 126 -6.84 0.67 10.74
N VAL A 127 -5.53 0.75 10.72
CA VAL A 127 -4.81 2.02 10.88
C VAL A 127 -4.10 2.35 9.58
N HIS A 128 -4.32 3.55 9.09
CA HIS A 128 -3.58 4.07 7.96
C HIS A 128 -2.19 4.54 8.39
N ASP A 129 -1.17 3.91 7.85
CA ASP A 129 0.22 4.25 8.17
C ASP A 129 0.77 5.31 7.20
N TRP A 130 0.75 6.55 7.63
CA TRP A 130 1.32 7.68 6.90
C TRP A 130 2.83 7.77 6.98
N LYS A 131 3.44 7.19 8.02
CA LYS A 131 4.85 7.42 8.32
C LYS A 131 5.76 6.51 7.52
N THR A 132 5.38 5.26 7.33
CA THR A 132 6.20 4.28 6.62
C THR A 132 6.58 4.73 5.21
N PRO A 133 5.68 5.31 4.38
CA PRO A 133 6.04 5.86 3.08
C PRO A 133 7.15 6.91 3.15
N TRP A 134 7.02 7.83 4.07
CA TRP A 134 8.00 8.90 4.25
C TRP A 134 9.36 8.37 4.69
N ILE A 135 9.37 7.42 5.61
CA ILE A 135 10.58 6.89 6.21
C ILE A 135 11.27 5.88 5.27
N MET A 136 10.51 5.23 4.40
CA MET A 136 11.06 4.33 3.38
C MET A 136 11.70 5.07 2.20
N GLY A 137 11.59 6.39 2.11
CA GLY A 137 12.33 7.21 1.15
C GLY A 137 11.80 7.18 -0.29
N ASN A 138 10.62 6.62 -0.53
CA ASN A 138 9.92 6.78 -1.82
C ASN A 138 9.44 8.22 -2.03
N MET A 139 9.63 9.02 -1.01
CA MET A 139 9.33 10.43 -0.98
C MET A 139 10.64 11.19 -0.86
N GLN A 140 10.95 11.87 -1.87
CA GLN A 140 11.91 12.95 -2.03
C GLN A 140 12.85 13.23 -0.84
N GLY A 141 14.15 13.10 -1.05
CA GLY A 141 15.10 13.90 -0.34
C GLY A 141 15.94 13.24 0.73
N THR A 142 16.42 14.07 1.60
CA THR A 142 17.54 13.86 2.53
C THR A 142 17.15 13.23 3.87
N PHE A 143 16.02 12.52 3.95
CA PHE A 143 15.60 11.87 5.18
C PHE A 143 16.31 10.53 5.40
N ASN A 144 16.62 10.24 6.66
CA ASN A 144 17.12 8.94 7.04
C ASN A 144 16.05 7.88 6.80
N THR A 145 16.43 6.81 6.13
CA THR A 145 15.57 5.67 5.85
C THR A 145 15.66 4.62 6.96
N ILE A 146 14.63 3.78 7.05
CA ILE A 146 14.59 2.67 7.99
C ILE A 146 15.25 1.42 7.40
N SER A 147 15.61 0.48 8.26
CA SER A 147 16.28 -0.77 7.86
C SER A 147 15.46 -1.64 6.91
N LEU A 148 14.13 -1.47 6.85
CA LEU A 148 13.24 -2.20 5.93
C LEU A 148 13.59 -1.96 4.46
N VAL A 149 14.17 -0.80 4.13
CA VAL A 149 14.64 -0.49 2.76
C VAL A 149 15.67 -1.50 2.25
N LYS A 150 16.43 -2.14 3.14
CA LYS A 150 17.40 -3.18 2.77
C LYS A 150 16.73 -4.43 2.17
N ASP A 151 15.45 -4.65 2.46
CA ASP A 151 14.66 -5.74 1.90
C ASP A 151 13.83 -5.31 0.67
N SER A 152 14.22 -4.21 0.04
CA SER A 152 13.66 -3.82 -1.26
C SER A 152 14.20 -4.70 -2.37
N TRP A 153 13.38 -4.85 -3.40
CA TRP A 153 13.76 -5.58 -4.60
C TRP A 153 14.94 -4.89 -5.30
N SER A 154 15.89 -5.68 -5.74
CA SER A 154 17.00 -5.27 -6.61
C SER A 154 17.49 -6.48 -7.38
N GLU A 155 18.29 -6.28 -8.41
CA GLU A 155 18.92 -7.39 -9.16
C GLU A 155 19.75 -8.32 -8.25
N SER A 156 20.35 -7.77 -7.20
CA SER A 156 21.08 -8.54 -6.18
C SER A 156 20.18 -9.16 -5.12
N ASN A 157 18.94 -8.71 -4.96
CA ASN A 157 17.93 -9.22 -4.04
C ASN A 157 16.56 -9.38 -4.73
N PRO A 158 16.40 -10.30 -5.68
CA PRO A 158 15.16 -10.49 -6.43
C PRO A 158 14.00 -11.00 -5.58
N ASN A 159 14.27 -11.51 -4.38
CA ASN A 159 13.27 -11.95 -3.41
C ASN A 159 12.92 -10.88 -2.37
N GLY A 160 13.36 -9.65 -2.56
CA GLY A 160 12.99 -8.52 -1.71
C GLY A 160 11.48 -8.43 -1.50
N LYS A 161 11.08 -8.04 -0.32
CA LYS A 161 9.66 -7.95 0.07
C LYS A 161 9.02 -6.62 -0.36
N TYR A 162 9.84 -5.58 -0.48
CA TYR A 162 9.38 -4.23 -0.82
C TYR A 162 9.75 -3.89 -2.27
N PRO A 163 9.01 -2.97 -2.92
CA PRO A 163 9.31 -2.60 -4.30
C PRO A 163 10.68 -1.95 -4.44
N VAL A 164 11.08 -1.77 -5.70
CA VAL A 164 12.33 -1.10 -6.05
C VAL A 164 12.45 0.23 -5.30
N TYR A 165 13.60 0.42 -4.65
CA TYR A 165 13.90 1.65 -3.92
C TYR A 165 14.56 2.68 -4.86
N GLY A 166 14.05 3.92 -4.83
CA GLY A 166 14.62 5.01 -5.62
C GLY A 166 13.89 6.34 -5.41
N TRP A 167 14.39 7.38 -6.05
CA TRP A 167 13.74 8.69 -6.01
C TRP A 167 12.39 8.64 -6.72
N ALA A 168 11.38 9.25 -6.10
CA ALA A 168 10.03 9.28 -6.66
C ALA A 168 9.98 9.87 -8.08
N ASP A 169 10.72 10.94 -8.34
CA ASP A 169 10.78 11.57 -9.66
C ASP A 169 11.48 10.67 -10.70
N PHE A 170 12.57 10.03 -10.31
CA PHE A 170 13.29 9.08 -11.16
C PHE A 170 12.43 7.86 -11.51
N LEU A 171 11.68 7.36 -10.53
CA LEU A 171 10.78 6.23 -10.71
C LEU A 171 9.45 6.62 -11.37
N GLY A 172 9.22 7.89 -11.73
CA GLY A 172 7.96 8.37 -12.27
C GLY A 172 6.79 8.20 -11.30
N LYS A 173 7.09 8.30 -9.99
CA LYS A 173 6.15 8.09 -8.88
C LYS A 173 5.50 6.70 -8.84
N ARG A 174 6.06 5.72 -9.57
CA ARG A 174 5.59 4.33 -9.49
C ARG A 174 5.69 3.80 -8.06
N ASN A 175 4.88 2.83 -7.73
CA ASN A 175 4.86 2.18 -6.42
C ASN A 175 4.47 3.08 -5.23
N TYR A 176 4.00 4.31 -5.50
CA TYR A 176 3.63 5.26 -4.45
C TYR A 176 2.45 4.75 -3.60
N CYS A 177 1.50 4.05 -4.21
CA CYS A 177 0.30 3.54 -3.54
C CYS A 177 0.52 2.32 -2.64
N LEU A 178 1.68 1.66 -2.71
CA LEU A 178 1.92 0.41 -1.98
C LEU A 178 1.71 0.53 -0.47
N LEU A 179 1.90 1.72 0.05
CA LEU A 179 1.95 1.98 1.48
C LEU A 179 0.58 2.20 2.12
N TYR A 180 -0.47 2.29 1.28
CA TYR A 180 -1.85 2.44 1.75
C TYR A 180 -2.55 1.12 2.07
N THR A 181 -1.95 -0.01 1.70
CA THR A 181 -2.61 -1.33 1.75
C THR A 181 -2.00 -2.32 2.72
N SER A 182 -0.96 -1.94 3.47
CA SER A 182 -0.35 -2.83 4.44
C SER A 182 -1.13 -2.81 5.75
N PRO A 183 -1.63 -3.95 6.25
CA PRO A 183 -2.01 -4.05 7.63
C PRO A 183 -0.80 -3.67 8.49
N SER A 184 -1.04 -3.05 9.64
CA SER A 184 0.03 -2.68 10.56
C SER A 184 0.97 -3.89 10.78
N PRO A 185 2.30 -3.71 10.77
CA PRO A 185 3.25 -4.80 10.98
C PRO A 185 3.00 -5.60 12.27
N ARG A 186 2.24 -5.04 13.20
CA ARG A 186 1.83 -5.73 14.44
C ARG A 186 0.81 -6.83 14.22
N ASP A 187 0.07 -6.82 13.11
CA ASP A 187 -0.96 -7.81 12.85
C ASP A 187 -0.42 -9.04 12.10
N THR A 188 0.74 -8.93 11.45
CA THR A 188 1.39 -10.04 10.73
C THR A 188 2.29 -10.90 11.63
N GLU A 189 2.65 -10.45 12.82
CA GLU A 189 3.48 -11.21 13.77
C GLU A 189 2.67 -12.13 14.70
N ARG A 190 1.34 -12.17 14.58
CA ARG A 190 0.46 -12.97 15.45
C ARG A 190 -0.36 -14.05 14.75
N SER A 191 -0.01 -14.39 13.51
CA SER A 191 -0.62 -15.54 12.81
C SER A 191 0.37 -16.66 12.60
#